data_9ea8761a693e1920edde821cf6cff0b3
#
_entry.id   9ea8761a693e1920edde821cf6cff0b3
#
_cell.length_a   1.000
_cell.length_b   1.000
_cell.length_c   1.000
_cell.angle_alpha   90.00
_cell.angle_beta   90.00
_cell.angle_gamma   90.00
#
_symmetry.space_group_name_H-M   'P 1'
#
loop_
_entity.id
_entity.type
_entity.pdbx_description
1 polymer ?
#
loop_
_entity_poly.entity_id
_entity_poly.type
_entity_poly.pdbx_seq_one_letter_code
_entity_poly.pdbx_strand_id
1 'polypeptide(L)'
;MSKPNLLIIIFLVLFLIAPLSIKAATLYLMPPSQSVYQGDAFIIDMSLDTDGEDINAVEGNLKFLPDSIEIIDLSKGGSFLTLWVQEPELKDGKISFAGGVPGGFKGNGLIFRITFLRKEIGKTIFNLEDDSKVLLNDGKGTPAKLTFLEGSYEVLERPKGLPLISSTTHADQNKWFKSNTLHLHWDLIEGAEYSYLLSKDPLAEPDDIPDKPEGKLLWVGDMEYPNLEDGIYYFFIRQKLPEKDWSGKVTFRAMIDTQKPEPFQAEIGKDPSVFEGKYFLSFSTTDKLSGIDHYEIKEGKKEFKESKSPYVLEDQKLKGKILVKAIDKAGNEHISEITPPPKTFPYYIILILALFIVGVIWWIIRRLRSKRNK
;
A
#
# COMPACT_ATOMS: atom_id res chain seq x y z
N MET A 1 66.11 -21.68 17.35
CA MET A 1 64.67 -21.29 17.55
C MET A 1 64.59 -19.78 17.40
N SER A 2 64.06 -19.34 16.23
CA SER A 2 63.89 -17.90 15.96
C SER A 2 62.72 -17.35 16.81
N LYS A 3 62.96 -16.25 17.53
CA LYS A 3 61.94 -15.55 18.32
C LYS A 3 60.88 -15.02 17.33
N PRO A 4 59.58 -15.28 17.54
CA PRO A 4 58.57 -14.70 16.68
C PRO A 4 58.62 -13.18 16.78
N ASN A 5 58.62 -12.50 15.61
CA ASN A 5 58.62 -11.04 15.55
C ASN A 5 57.45 -10.45 16.33
N LEU A 6 57.76 -9.72 17.38
CA LEU A 6 56.76 -9.01 18.23
C LEU A 6 55.78 -8.16 17.42
N LEU A 7 56.23 -7.62 16.23
CA LEU A 7 55.42 -6.88 15.29
C LEU A 7 54.31 -7.74 14.65
N ILE A 8 54.57 -9.04 14.36
CA ILE A 8 53.59 -9.95 13.78
C ILE A 8 52.51 -10.29 14.81
N ILE A 9 52.89 -10.44 16.08
CA ILE A 9 51.96 -10.72 17.18
C ILE A 9 51.05 -9.50 17.44
N ILE A 10 51.61 -8.28 17.42
CA ILE A 10 50.84 -7.04 17.56
C ILE A 10 49.88 -6.85 16.36
N PHE A 11 50.28 -7.16 15.14
CA PHE A 11 49.39 -7.08 13.95
C PHE A 11 48.28 -8.13 14.01
N LEU A 12 48.56 -9.35 14.50
CA LEU A 12 47.54 -10.40 14.69
C LEU A 12 46.56 -10.06 15.80
N VAL A 13 47.00 -9.42 16.89
CA VAL A 13 46.11 -8.98 17.97
C VAL A 13 45.26 -7.78 17.55
N LEU A 14 45.80 -6.84 16.77
CA LEU A 14 45.03 -5.73 16.20
C LEU A 14 43.96 -6.20 15.16
N PHE A 15 44.21 -7.28 14.42
CA PHE A 15 43.25 -7.87 13.51
C PHE A 15 42.10 -8.63 14.21
N LEU A 16 42.33 -9.09 15.48
CA LEU A 16 41.34 -9.75 16.33
C LEU A 16 40.41 -8.76 17.03
N ILE A 17 40.72 -7.44 17.04
CA ILE A 17 39.92 -6.37 17.65
C ILE A 17 39.13 -5.57 16.59
N ALA A 18 39.03 -6.06 15.35
CA ALA A 18 38.10 -5.47 14.41
C ALA A 18 36.69 -5.57 15.04
N PRO A 19 35.99 -4.44 15.24
CA PRO A 19 34.64 -4.51 15.81
C PRO A 19 33.79 -5.35 14.85
N LEU A 20 33.29 -6.48 15.35
CA LEU A 20 32.24 -7.21 14.69
C LEU A 20 31.06 -6.25 14.60
N SER A 21 30.79 -5.68 13.44
CA SER A 21 29.56 -4.93 13.20
C SER A 21 28.39 -5.86 13.47
N ILE A 22 27.79 -5.69 14.63
CA ILE A 22 26.56 -6.43 14.96
C ILE A 22 25.47 -5.79 14.12
N LYS A 23 25.08 -6.46 13.04
CA LYS A 23 23.95 -6.05 12.22
C LYS A 23 22.68 -6.04 13.05
N ALA A 24 21.87 -5.02 12.87
CA ALA A 24 20.60 -4.87 13.56
C ALA A 24 19.57 -4.26 12.63
N ALA A 25 18.50 -4.99 12.39
CA ALA A 25 17.34 -4.44 11.68
C ALA A 25 16.77 -3.26 12.47
N THR A 26 16.43 -2.18 11.78
CA THR A 26 15.91 -0.96 12.41
C THR A 26 14.52 -0.64 11.89
N LEU A 27 13.53 -0.68 12.77
CA LEU A 27 12.22 -0.11 12.52
C LEU A 27 12.26 1.38 12.83
N TYR A 28 11.68 2.21 11.97
CA TYR A 28 11.71 3.66 12.14
C TYR A 28 10.50 4.33 11.49
N LEU A 29 10.24 5.58 11.92
CA LEU A 29 9.16 6.41 11.40
C LEU A 29 9.73 7.55 10.54
N MET A 30 9.12 7.82 9.38
CA MET A 30 9.50 8.91 8.50
C MET A 30 8.30 9.83 8.21
N PRO A 31 8.48 11.15 8.40
CA PRO A 31 9.64 11.81 8.99
C PRO A 31 9.83 11.46 10.47
N PRO A 32 11.05 11.48 11.03
CA PRO A 32 11.29 11.13 12.44
C PRO A 32 10.73 12.17 13.41
N SER A 33 10.51 13.39 12.93
CA SER A 33 9.86 14.44 13.70
C SER A 33 9.18 15.42 12.74
N GLN A 34 8.04 15.97 13.18
CA GLN A 34 7.33 17.00 12.43
C GLN A 34 6.49 17.86 13.38
N SER A 35 6.41 19.17 13.09
CA SER A 35 5.43 20.06 13.70
C SER A 35 4.35 20.39 12.68
N VAL A 36 3.08 20.32 13.09
CA VAL A 36 1.90 20.62 12.26
C VAL A 36 0.95 21.50 13.04
N TYR A 37 0.07 22.22 12.34
CA TYR A 37 -0.96 22.99 13.00
C TYR A 37 -2.18 22.12 13.34
N GLN A 38 -2.88 22.50 14.39
CA GLN A 38 -4.14 21.85 14.79
C GLN A 38 -5.14 21.83 13.61
N GLY A 39 -5.70 20.65 13.35
CA GLY A 39 -6.61 20.42 12.23
C GLY A 39 -5.93 20.01 10.92
N ASP A 40 -4.60 20.11 10.82
CA ASP A 40 -3.88 19.59 9.65
C ASP A 40 -3.66 18.08 9.81
N ALA A 41 -3.87 17.34 8.73
CA ALA A 41 -3.52 15.93 8.68
C ALA A 41 -2.07 15.77 8.19
N PHE A 42 -1.37 14.78 8.74
CA PHE A 42 0.01 14.46 8.35
C PHE A 42 0.21 12.96 8.15
N ILE A 43 1.24 12.63 7.41
CA ILE A 43 1.59 11.26 7.05
C ILE A 43 2.87 10.85 7.79
N ILE A 44 2.87 9.61 8.27
CA ILE A 44 4.03 8.94 8.83
C ILE A 44 4.16 7.57 8.15
N ASP A 45 5.33 7.30 7.60
CA ASP A 45 5.68 6.00 7.03
C ASP A 45 6.39 5.16 8.08
N MET A 46 5.85 3.97 8.41
CA MET A 46 6.52 2.95 9.20
C MET A 46 7.39 2.12 8.26
N SER A 47 8.70 2.12 8.48
CA SER A 47 9.69 1.55 7.58
C SER A 47 10.68 0.64 8.30
N LEU A 48 11.32 -0.25 7.55
CA LEU A 48 12.37 -1.16 8.01
C LEU A 48 13.64 -0.92 7.21
N ASP A 49 14.77 -0.73 7.91
CA ASP A 49 16.11 -0.94 7.38
C ASP A 49 16.64 -2.28 7.89
N THR A 50 17.00 -3.17 6.98
CA THR A 50 17.46 -4.51 7.34
C THR A 50 18.94 -4.56 7.74
N ASP A 51 19.70 -3.48 7.60
CA ASP A 51 21.18 -3.46 7.76
C ASP A 51 21.88 -4.60 6.99
N GLY A 52 21.31 -4.96 5.82
CA GLY A 52 21.81 -6.03 4.95
C GLY A 52 21.48 -7.46 5.41
N GLU A 53 20.68 -7.65 6.46
CA GLU A 53 20.09 -8.93 6.80
C GLU A 53 18.99 -9.30 5.79
N ASP A 54 18.79 -10.60 5.58
CA ASP A 54 17.73 -11.12 4.74
C ASP A 54 16.50 -11.43 5.61
N ILE A 55 15.44 -10.63 5.45
CA ILE A 55 14.26 -10.67 6.33
C ILE A 55 13.07 -11.26 5.57
N ASN A 56 12.33 -12.17 6.19
CA ASN A 56 11.13 -12.74 5.58
C ASN A 56 9.82 -12.39 6.30
N ALA A 57 9.86 -11.90 7.54
CA ALA A 57 8.66 -11.52 8.27
C ALA A 57 8.91 -10.38 9.26
N VAL A 58 7.89 -9.58 9.46
CA VAL A 58 7.85 -8.49 10.44
C VAL A 58 6.54 -8.54 11.20
N GLU A 59 6.60 -8.44 12.51
CA GLU A 59 5.47 -8.39 13.43
C GLU A 59 5.70 -7.27 14.43
N GLY A 60 4.70 -6.45 14.71
CA GLY A 60 4.87 -5.38 15.66
C GLY A 60 3.58 -4.72 16.15
N ASN A 61 3.73 -4.02 17.27
CA ASN A 61 2.72 -3.23 17.93
C ASN A 61 3.24 -1.82 18.15
N LEU A 62 2.73 -0.85 17.37
CA LEU A 62 3.09 0.56 17.50
C LEU A 62 2.09 1.25 18.44
N LYS A 63 2.56 1.71 19.60
CA LYS A 63 1.76 2.35 20.64
C LYS A 63 1.89 3.87 20.60
N PHE A 64 0.80 4.56 20.92
CA PHE A 64 0.74 6.01 21.04
C PHE A 64 -0.37 6.41 22.03
N LEU A 65 -0.45 7.70 22.38
CA LEU A 65 -1.50 8.21 23.24
C LEU A 65 -2.79 8.43 22.42
N PRO A 66 -3.85 7.63 22.63
CA PRO A 66 -5.04 7.62 21.73
C PRO A 66 -5.89 8.88 21.80
N ASP A 67 -5.94 9.56 22.96
CA ASP A 67 -6.85 10.69 23.18
C ASP A 67 -6.49 11.94 22.35
N SER A 68 -5.24 12.02 21.87
CA SER A 68 -4.73 13.18 21.16
C SER A 68 -4.67 13.02 19.64
N ILE A 69 -4.92 11.82 19.11
CA ILE A 69 -4.74 11.48 17.70
C ILE A 69 -5.94 10.72 17.15
N GLU A 70 -6.37 11.07 15.95
CA GLU A 70 -7.28 10.28 15.13
C GLU A 70 -6.52 9.70 13.95
N ILE A 71 -6.57 8.39 13.79
CA ILE A 71 -6.06 7.73 12.59
C ILE A 71 -7.14 7.81 11.51
N ILE A 72 -6.82 8.46 10.39
CA ILE A 72 -7.72 8.59 9.25
C ILE A 72 -7.58 7.39 8.31
N ASP A 73 -6.34 6.96 8.07
CA ASP A 73 -6.02 5.87 7.15
C ASP A 73 -4.79 5.09 7.57
N LEU A 74 -4.84 3.78 7.32
CA LEU A 74 -3.72 2.84 7.39
C LEU A 74 -3.56 2.22 6.01
N SER A 75 -2.55 2.65 5.25
CA SER A 75 -2.35 2.21 3.88
C SER A 75 -1.18 1.25 3.76
N LYS A 76 -1.40 0.14 3.06
CA LYS A 76 -0.38 -0.84 2.67
C LYS A 76 0.23 -0.55 1.28
N GLY A 77 -0.22 0.51 0.60
CA GLY A 77 0.31 0.92 -0.70
C GLY A 77 1.82 1.15 -0.64
N GLY A 78 2.56 0.53 -1.56
CA GLY A 78 4.02 0.58 -1.58
C GLY A 78 4.72 -0.29 -0.53
N SER A 79 4.00 -1.09 0.25
CA SER A 79 4.61 -2.00 1.21
C SER A 79 5.51 -3.03 0.53
N PHE A 80 6.68 -3.32 1.14
CA PHE A 80 7.50 -4.46 0.72
C PHE A 80 6.92 -5.81 1.20
N LEU A 81 6.05 -5.80 2.22
CA LEU A 81 5.34 -7.00 2.67
C LEU A 81 4.23 -7.34 1.68
N THR A 82 4.29 -8.55 1.14
CA THR A 82 3.34 -9.03 0.12
C THR A 82 2.30 -10.01 0.68
N LEU A 83 2.56 -10.58 1.85
CA LEU A 83 1.67 -11.51 2.54
C LEU A 83 1.34 -10.96 3.92
N TRP A 84 0.07 -10.62 4.17
CA TRP A 84 -0.38 -10.11 5.45
C TRP A 84 -1.07 -11.22 6.26
N VAL A 85 -0.53 -11.53 7.43
CA VAL A 85 -1.16 -12.39 8.43
C VAL A 85 -2.14 -11.56 9.25
N GLN A 86 -1.72 -10.33 9.58
CA GLN A 86 -2.55 -9.30 10.20
C GLN A 86 -2.25 -7.98 9.50
N GLU A 87 -3.25 -7.44 8.83
CA GLU A 87 -3.15 -6.09 8.26
C GLU A 87 -3.00 -5.05 9.36
N PRO A 88 -2.35 -3.89 9.08
CA PRO A 88 -2.28 -2.82 10.06
C PRO A 88 -3.67 -2.43 10.56
N GLU A 89 -3.92 -2.61 11.84
CA GLU A 89 -5.22 -2.36 12.46
C GLU A 89 -5.04 -1.61 13.78
N LEU A 90 -5.86 -0.55 13.96
CA LEU A 90 -5.93 0.18 15.22
C LEU A 90 -6.87 -0.54 16.18
N LYS A 91 -6.33 -0.95 17.31
CA LYS A 91 -7.11 -1.53 18.41
C LYS A 91 -6.48 -1.18 19.75
N ASP A 92 -7.30 -0.76 20.71
CA ASP A 92 -6.89 -0.47 22.09
C ASP A 92 -5.71 0.52 22.20
N GLY A 93 -5.66 1.55 21.33
CA GLY A 93 -4.62 2.59 21.33
C GLY A 93 -3.28 2.16 20.75
N LYS A 94 -3.24 1.05 20.01
CA LYS A 94 -2.05 0.58 19.29
C LYS A 94 -2.39 0.13 17.89
N ILE A 95 -1.43 0.25 16.98
CA ILE A 95 -1.48 -0.32 15.64
C ILE A 95 -0.73 -1.65 15.68
N SER A 96 -1.45 -2.74 15.48
CA SER A 96 -0.89 -4.09 15.39
C SER A 96 -0.79 -4.51 13.94
N PHE A 97 0.31 -5.16 13.57
CA PHE A 97 0.53 -5.65 12.20
C PHE A 97 1.44 -6.88 12.20
N ALA A 98 1.23 -7.77 11.23
CA ALA A 98 2.11 -8.91 10.97
C ALA A 98 2.07 -9.27 9.49
N GLY A 99 3.23 -9.41 8.87
CA GLY A 99 3.31 -9.75 7.46
C GLY A 99 4.64 -10.38 7.07
N GLY A 100 4.67 -10.94 5.87
CA GLY A 100 5.83 -11.61 5.32
C GLY A 100 6.10 -11.23 3.89
N VAL A 101 7.31 -11.54 3.45
CA VAL A 101 7.75 -11.41 2.07
C VAL A 101 8.40 -12.73 1.64
N PRO A 102 7.69 -13.59 0.89
CA PRO A 102 8.26 -14.82 0.36
C PRO A 102 9.49 -14.54 -0.50
N GLY A 103 10.59 -15.24 -0.21
CA GLY A 103 11.86 -15.03 -0.90
C GLY A 103 12.80 -14.04 -0.23
N GLY A 104 12.36 -13.37 0.83
CA GLY A 104 13.17 -12.46 1.61
C GLY A 104 13.25 -11.03 1.06
N PHE A 105 13.71 -10.12 1.92
CA PHE A 105 13.91 -8.70 1.61
C PHE A 105 15.19 -8.17 2.26
N LYS A 106 15.94 -7.34 1.50
CA LYS A 106 17.13 -6.63 1.96
C LYS A 106 17.07 -5.16 1.56
N GLY A 107 17.44 -4.29 2.48
CA GLY A 107 17.51 -2.85 2.26
C GLY A 107 16.48 -2.08 3.07
N ASN A 108 16.10 -0.92 2.58
CA ASN A 108 15.08 -0.06 3.15
C ASN A 108 13.73 -0.28 2.47
N GLY A 109 12.67 -0.49 3.26
CA GLY A 109 11.32 -0.71 2.72
C GLY A 109 10.22 -0.13 3.61
N LEU A 110 9.18 0.39 2.96
CA LEU A 110 7.95 0.79 3.61
C LEU A 110 7.19 -0.46 4.09
N ILE A 111 6.76 -0.47 5.35
CA ILE A 111 5.84 -1.49 5.87
C ILE A 111 4.40 -1.03 5.63
N PHE A 112 4.02 0.11 6.17
CA PHE A 112 2.72 0.74 5.93
C PHE A 112 2.79 2.23 6.22
N ARG A 113 1.79 2.96 5.72
CA ARG A 113 1.64 4.40 5.89
C ARG A 113 0.48 4.71 6.82
N ILE A 114 0.67 5.69 7.69
CA ILE A 114 -0.33 6.14 8.64
C ILE A 114 -0.69 7.58 8.32
N THR A 115 -1.97 7.88 8.13
CA THR A 115 -2.47 9.24 8.04
C THR A 115 -3.18 9.61 9.33
N PHE A 116 -2.71 10.66 9.99
CA PHE A 116 -3.25 11.16 11.25
C PHE A 116 -3.94 12.50 11.07
N LEU A 117 -5.01 12.70 11.82
CA LEU A 117 -5.55 14.00 12.15
C LEU A 117 -5.37 14.23 13.64
N ARG A 118 -4.78 15.34 14.03
CA ARG A 118 -4.63 15.66 15.44
C ARG A 118 -5.62 16.72 15.91
N LYS A 119 -6.34 16.41 16.97
CA LYS A 119 -7.39 17.26 17.53
C LYS A 119 -6.89 18.21 18.60
N GLU A 120 -5.82 17.84 19.32
CA GLU A 120 -5.32 18.58 20.46
C GLU A 120 -3.88 19.08 20.28
N ILE A 121 -3.59 20.26 20.81
CA ILE A 121 -2.24 20.84 20.86
C ILE A 121 -1.38 20.01 21.81
N GLY A 122 -0.10 19.83 21.45
CA GLY A 122 0.88 19.16 22.30
C GLY A 122 1.74 18.15 21.54
N LYS A 123 2.53 17.36 22.26
CA LYS A 123 3.51 16.43 21.73
C LYS A 123 3.01 14.98 21.82
N THR A 124 3.29 14.19 20.79
CA THR A 124 3.04 12.76 20.77
C THR A 124 4.30 12.02 20.36
N ILE A 125 4.56 10.91 21.04
CA ILE A 125 5.67 10.00 20.77
C ILE A 125 5.06 8.64 20.44
N PHE A 126 5.61 8.01 19.41
CA PHE A 126 5.27 6.65 19.04
C PHE A 126 6.34 5.71 19.54
N ASN A 127 5.94 4.65 20.22
CA ASN A 127 6.82 3.61 20.77
C ASN A 127 6.44 2.25 20.19
N LEU A 128 7.46 1.43 19.95
CA LEU A 128 7.25 0.02 19.57
C LEU A 128 7.21 -0.83 20.86
N GLU A 129 6.26 -1.76 20.95
CA GLU A 129 6.21 -2.70 22.07
C GLU A 129 7.33 -3.77 21.96
N ASP A 130 7.84 -4.25 23.10
CA ASP A 130 8.99 -5.17 23.20
C ASP A 130 8.73 -6.56 22.58
N ASP A 131 7.47 -6.92 22.34
CA ASP A 131 7.07 -8.16 21.70
C ASP A 131 7.19 -8.13 20.17
N SER A 132 7.52 -6.99 19.59
CA SER A 132 7.73 -6.80 18.16
C SER A 132 8.96 -7.58 17.68
N LYS A 133 8.88 -8.14 16.47
CA LYS A 133 9.91 -9.03 15.92
C LYS A 133 10.13 -8.80 14.43
N VAL A 134 11.37 -9.00 14.04
CA VAL A 134 11.79 -9.11 12.64
C VAL A 134 12.47 -10.47 12.49
N LEU A 135 12.04 -11.29 11.54
CA LEU A 135 12.53 -12.66 11.38
C LEU A 135 13.41 -12.81 10.14
N LEU A 136 14.52 -13.53 10.29
CA LEU A 136 15.44 -13.82 9.21
C LEU A 136 14.83 -14.81 8.20
N ASN A 137 15.22 -14.68 6.93
CA ASN A 137 14.83 -15.58 5.83
C ASN A 137 15.68 -16.87 5.84
N ASP A 138 15.77 -17.55 6.99
CA ASP A 138 16.55 -18.76 7.17
C ASP A 138 15.71 -20.03 7.29
N GLY A 139 14.39 -19.90 7.18
CA GLY A 139 13.42 -20.99 7.30
C GLY A 139 13.28 -21.56 8.71
N LYS A 140 13.89 -20.92 9.73
CA LYS A 140 13.87 -21.39 11.13
C LYS A 140 13.09 -20.47 12.07
N GLY A 141 12.66 -19.31 11.57
CA GLY A 141 12.01 -18.29 12.39
C GLY A 141 12.97 -17.59 13.36
N THR A 142 14.25 -17.47 12.99
CA THR A 142 15.27 -16.83 13.82
C THR A 142 15.01 -15.33 13.91
N PRO A 143 14.89 -14.73 15.11
CA PRO A 143 14.75 -13.29 15.25
C PRO A 143 16.03 -12.57 14.86
N ALA A 144 15.94 -11.52 14.05
CA ALA A 144 17.00 -10.55 13.86
C ALA A 144 17.13 -9.67 15.13
N LYS A 145 18.32 -9.11 15.36
CA LYS A 145 18.44 -8.05 16.35
C LYS A 145 17.64 -6.84 15.87
N LEU A 146 16.75 -6.33 16.71
CA LEU A 146 15.86 -5.24 16.38
C LEU A 146 16.20 -3.98 17.16
N THR A 147 16.19 -2.82 16.49
CA THR A 147 16.21 -1.49 17.07
C THR A 147 15.00 -0.71 16.59
N PHE A 148 14.45 0.17 17.41
CA PHE A 148 13.40 1.09 17.04
C PHE A 148 13.87 2.53 17.21
N LEU A 149 13.67 3.35 16.19
CA LEU A 149 13.87 4.79 16.28
C LEU A 149 12.50 5.46 16.44
N GLU A 150 12.31 6.03 17.62
CA GLU A 150 11.08 6.72 18.01
C GLU A 150 10.80 7.92 17.10
N GLY A 151 9.52 8.16 16.83
CA GLY A 151 9.04 9.37 16.14
C GLY A 151 8.41 10.36 17.12
N SER A 152 8.67 11.66 16.93
CA SER A 152 8.18 12.74 17.78
C SER A 152 7.44 13.80 16.97
N TYR A 153 6.15 13.99 17.25
CA TYR A 153 5.28 14.87 16.49
C TYR A 153 4.60 15.88 17.40
N GLU A 154 4.65 17.15 17.01
CA GLU A 154 4.12 18.25 17.78
C GLU A 154 3.00 18.95 17.02
N VAL A 155 1.89 19.20 17.68
CA VAL A 155 0.80 20.02 17.14
C VAL A 155 0.79 21.37 17.82
N LEU A 156 0.87 22.38 16.99
CA LEU A 156 0.89 23.79 17.37
C LEU A 156 -0.51 24.39 17.15
N GLU A 157 -0.81 25.44 17.92
CA GLU A 157 -1.95 26.29 17.62
C GLU A 157 -1.75 26.96 16.25
N ARG A 158 -2.81 26.98 15.41
CA ARG A 158 -2.74 27.64 14.13
C ARG A 158 -2.81 29.17 14.31
N PRO A 159 -1.75 29.93 13.97
CA PRO A 159 -1.78 31.38 14.04
C PRO A 159 -2.88 31.97 13.15
N LYS A 160 -3.50 33.05 13.60
CA LYS A 160 -4.49 33.77 12.79
C LYS A 160 -3.83 34.48 11.61
N GLY A 161 -4.52 34.51 10.49
CA GLY A 161 -4.06 35.25 9.30
C GLY A 161 -3.01 34.52 8.45
N LEU A 162 -2.78 33.22 8.67
CA LEU A 162 -2.02 32.39 7.74
C LEU A 162 -2.82 32.12 6.46
N PRO A 163 -2.15 31.94 5.29
CA PRO A 163 -2.82 31.59 4.05
C PRO A 163 -3.70 30.33 4.22
N LEU A 164 -4.91 30.37 3.64
CA LEU A 164 -5.73 29.18 3.49
C LEU A 164 -5.58 28.70 2.06
N ILE A 165 -5.03 27.50 1.91
CA ILE A 165 -4.78 26.88 0.61
C ILE A 165 -5.91 25.93 0.27
N SER A 166 -6.40 26.00 -0.94
CA SER A 166 -7.40 25.10 -1.51
C SER A 166 -6.94 24.57 -2.86
N SER A 167 -7.58 23.51 -3.34
CA SER A 167 -7.32 22.94 -4.65
C SER A 167 -8.62 22.53 -5.33
N THR A 168 -8.75 22.83 -6.62
CA THR A 168 -9.87 22.37 -7.44
C THR A 168 -9.65 20.96 -7.98
N THR A 169 -8.40 20.51 -8.08
CA THR A 169 -8.02 19.19 -8.59
C THR A 169 -7.78 18.16 -7.48
N HIS A 170 -7.34 18.64 -6.29
CA HIS A 170 -7.00 17.82 -5.12
C HIS A 170 -7.71 18.41 -3.88
N ALA A 171 -9.05 18.42 -3.91
CA ALA A 171 -9.84 19.11 -2.90
C ALA A 171 -9.72 18.51 -1.49
N ASP A 172 -9.37 17.25 -1.36
CA ASP A 172 -9.17 16.56 -0.10
C ASP A 172 -7.72 16.10 0.05
N GLN A 173 -6.99 16.71 0.95
CA GLN A 173 -5.58 16.41 1.21
C GLN A 173 -5.34 14.98 1.76
N ASN A 174 -6.39 14.25 2.11
CA ASN A 174 -6.32 12.89 2.65
C ASN A 174 -6.66 11.82 1.61
N LYS A 175 -6.95 12.22 0.37
CA LYS A 175 -7.30 11.31 -0.73
C LYS A 175 -6.27 11.31 -1.84
N TRP A 176 -6.13 10.17 -2.47
CA TRP A 176 -5.38 10.00 -3.69
C TRP A 176 -6.21 10.43 -4.89
N PHE A 177 -5.56 11.00 -5.89
CA PHE A 177 -6.17 11.46 -7.13
C PHE A 177 -5.40 10.95 -8.34
N LYS A 178 -6.12 10.58 -9.39
CA LYS A 178 -5.53 10.21 -10.68
C LYS A 178 -5.21 11.40 -11.59
N SER A 179 -5.52 12.62 -11.16
CA SER A 179 -5.09 13.82 -11.85
C SER A 179 -3.64 14.14 -11.53
N ASN A 180 -2.81 14.26 -12.54
CA ASN A 180 -1.41 14.67 -12.41
C ASN A 180 -1.17 16.18 -12.60
N THR A 181 -2.24 16.96 -12.57
CA THR A 181 -2.20 18.42 -12.57
C THR A 181 -2.71 18.94 -11.25
N LEU A 182 -1.84 19.58 -10.48
CA LEU A 182 -2.18 20.19 -9.20
C LEU A 182 -2.47 21.68 -9.42
N HIS A 183 -3.71 22.07 -9.15
CA HIS A 183 -4.12 23.48 -9.16
C HIS A 183 -4.39 23.93 -7.73
N LEU A 184 -3.68 24.98 -7.29
CA LEU A 184 -3.73 25.53 -5.93
C LEU A 184 -4.23 26.96 -5.96
N HIS A 185 -4.99 27.32 -4.95
CA HIS A 185 -5.51 28.66 -4.73
C HIS A 185 -5.35 29.10 -3.28
N TRP A 186 -4.98 30.37 -3.06
CA TRP A 186 -5.02 31.02 -1.75
C TRP A 186 -5.36 32.49 -1.88
N ASP A 187 -6.02 33.05 -0.87
CA ASP A 187 -6.39 34.45 -0.83
C ASP A 187 -5.16 35.34 -0.61
N LEU A 188 -5.10 36.41 -1.39
CA LEU A 188 -4.04 37.41 -1.26
C LEU A 188 -4.38 38.48 -0.25
N ILE A 189 -3.37 38.88 0.51
CA ILE A 189 -3.42 40.02 1.39
C ILE A 189 -2.66 41.19 0.70
N GLU A 190 -3.29 42.35 0.62
CA GLU A 190 -2.68 43.53 0.03
C GLU A 190 -1.35 43.90 0.73
N GLY A 191 -0.30 44.10 -0.08
CA GLY A 191 1.04 44.39 0.41
C GLY A 191 1.81 43.22 1.03
N ALA A 192 1.24 41.99 1.05
CA ALA A 192 1.97 40.83 1.51
C ALA A 192 2.91 40.28 0.44
N GLU A 193 4.04 39.78 0.88
CA GLU A 193 4.99 38.98 0.10
C GLU A 193 4.78 37.49 0.42
N TYR A 194 5.04 36.64 -0.56
CA TYR A 194 4.90 35.16 -0.40
C TYR A 194 6.18 34.48 -0.85
N SER A 195 6.59 33.45 -0.10
CA SER A 195 7.58 32.47 -0.54
C SER A 195 6.97 31.09 -0.47
N TYR A 196 7.09 30.28 -1.54
CA TYR A 196 6.46 28.98 -1.66
C TYR A 196 7.36 27.96 -2.37
N LEU A 197 7.12 26.70 -2.07
CA LEU A 197 7.89 25.57 -2.59
C LEU A 197 6.98 24.35 -2.77
N LEU A 198 7.07 23.67 -3.92
CA LEU A 198 6.52 22.34 -4.13
C LEU A 198 7.64 21.30 -3.99
N SER A 199 7.48 20.33 -3.11
CA SER A 199 8.49 19.30 -2.85
C SER A 199 7.86 17.95 -2.56
N LYS A 200 8.59 16.85 -2.80
CA LYS A 200 8.25 15.51 -2.28
C LYS A 200 8.81 15.28 -0.86
N ASP A 201 9.72 16.13 -0.40
CA ASP A 201 10.25 16.08 0.96
C ASP A 201 9.29 16.79 1.93
N PRO A 202 8.70 16.08 2.91
CA PRO A 202 7.77 16.66 3.88
C PRO A 202 8.44 17.67 4.85
N LEU A 203 9.76 17.71 4.90
CA LEU A 203 10.54 18.59 5.76
C LEU A 203 11.12 19.82 5.03
N ALA A 204 10.87 19.94 3.74
CA ALA A 204 11.34 21.09 2.97
C ALA A 204 10.79 22.41 3.50
N GLU A 205 11.58 23.46 3.34
CA GLU A 205 11.24 24.83 3.79
C GLU A 205 11.34 25.80 2.61
N PRO A 206 10.33 26.67 2.41
CA PRO A 206 10.47 27.83 1.54
C PRO A 206 11.57 28.74 2.09
N ASP A 207 12.28 29.43 1.22
CA ASP A 207 13.28 30.42 1.63
C ASP A 207 12.62 31.72 2.11
N ASP A 208 13.46 32.72 2.48
CA ASP A 208 13.01 34.06 2.92
C ASP A 208 13.05 35.07 1.77
N ILE A 209 13.02 34.61 0.51
CA ILE A 209 13.01 35.44 -0.68
C ILE A 209 11.60 35.41 -1.28
N PRO A 210 10.97 36.59 -1.52
CA PRO A 210 9.65 36.61 -2.14
C PRO A 210 9.68 36.03 -3.55
N ASP A 211 8.81 35.01 -3.77
CA ASP A 211 8.59 34.49 -5.10
C ASP A 211 7.77 35.45 -5.95
N LYS A 212 8.20 35.63 -7.18
CA LYS A 212 7.46 36.40 -8.18
C LYS A 212 6.90 35.43 -9.21
N PRO A 213 5.61 35.50 -9.52
CA PRO A 213 5.05 34.68 -10.60
C PRO A 213 5.79 34.98 -11.89
N GLU A 214 6.37 33.96 -12.51
CA GLU A 214 7.00 34.11 -13.80
C GLU A 214 5.96 34.37 -14.90
N GLY A 215 6.07 35.51 -15.56
CA GLY A 215 5.64 35.70 -16.94
C GLY A 215 4.20 36.09 -17.24
N LYS A 216 3.29 36.27 -16.31
CA LYS A 216 2.00 36.95 -16.54
C LYS A 216 1.55 37.68 -15.30
N LEU A 217 0.98 38.86 -15.50
CA LEU A 217 0.14 39.62 -14.56
C LEU A 217 -1.11 38.78 -14.24
N LEU A 218 -0.95 37.65 -13.63
CA LEU A 218 -2.03 36.82 -13.21
C LEU A 218 -1.96 36.76 -11.70
N TRP A 219 -2.98 37.28 -11.13
CA TRP A 219 -3.54 36.98 -9.85
C TRP A 219 -2.64 36.02 -9.05
N VAL A 220 -1.72 36.61 -8.36
CA VAL A 220 -0.99 35.99 -7.29
C VAL A 220 -2.07 35.31 -6.46
N GLY A 221 -1.91 34.02 -6.16
CA GLY A 221 -2.93 33.26 -5.43
C GLY A 221 -3.45 32.06 -6.19
N ASP A 222 -3.08 31.91 -7.46
CA ASP A 222 -3.36 30.72 -8.26
C ASP A 222 -2.08 30.15 -8.84
N MET A 223 -1.85 28.87 -8.62
CA MET A 223 -0.69 28.13 -9.14
C MET A 223 -1.13 26.82 -9.75
N GLU A 224 -0.57 26.50 -10.92
CA GLU A 224 -0.77 25.22 -11.59
C GLU A 224 0.55 24.51 -11.82
N TYR A 225 0.62 23.25 -11.39
CA TYR A 225 1.73 22.35 -11.62
C TYR A 225 1.26 21.20 -12.50
N PRO A 226 1.46 21.29 -13.82
CA PRO A 226 1.03 20.23 -14.74
C PRO A 226 2.04 19.09 -14.80
N ASN A 227 1.57 17.91 -15.21
CA ASN A 227 2.39 16.73 -15.50
C ASN A 227 3.29 16.30 -14.33
N LEU A 228 2.81 16.37 -13.12
CA LEU A 228 3.50 15.85 -11.97
C LEU A 228 3.61 14.33 -12.07
N GLU A 229 4.73 13.79 -11.65
CA GLU A 229 4.89 12.33 -11.47
C GLU A 229 4.04 11.83 -10.31
N ASP A 230 3.74 10.55 -10.29
CA ASP A 230 3.08 9.91 -9.16
C ASP A 230 3.86 10.10 -7.86
N GLY A 231 3.15 10.22 -6.74
CA GLY A 231 3.73 10.40 -5.42
C GLY A 231 2.95 11.37 -4.53
N ILE A 232 3.55 11.67 -3.39
CA ILE A 232 3.04 12.63 -2.43
C ILE A 232 3.81 13.93 -2.58
N TYR A 233 3.10 15.00 -2.74
CA TYR A 233 3.63 16.34 -2.85
C TYR A 233 3.16 17.19 -1.69
N TYR A 234 4.05 18.05 -1.23
CA TYR A 234 3.82 19.04 -0.20
C TYR A 234 4.09 20.42 -0.82
N PHE A 235 3.05 21.22 -0.91
CA PHE A 235 3.19 22.63 -1.23
C PHE A 235 3.29 23.41 0.07
N PHE A 236 4.37 24.10 0.24
CA PHE A 236 4.65 24.94 1.40
C PHE A 236 4.53 26.41 1.00
N ILE A 237 3.93 27.22 1.86
CA ILE A 237 3.85 28.66 1.67
C ILE A 237 4.08 29.40 2.99
N ARG A 238 4.82 30.47 2.92
CA ARG A 238 4.98 31.48 3.97
C ARG A 238 4.56 32.81 3.43
N GLN A 239 4.07 33.67 4.31
CA GLN A 239 3.73 35.03 3.97
C GLN A 239 4.47 36.01 4.87
N LYS A 240 4.74 37.19 4.33
CA LYS A 240 5.32 38.34 5.06
C LYS A 240 4.43 39.52 4.85
N LEU A 241 3.80 39.99 5.92
CA LEU A 241 3.02 41.23 5.92
C LEU A 241 3.94 42.43 6.02
N PRO A 242 3.48 43.63 5.59
CA PRO A 242 4.26 44.84 5.75
C PRO A 242 4.73 45.02 7.20
N GLU A 243 6.02 45.34 7.36
CA GLU A 243 6.66 45.59 8.66
C GLU A 243 6.62 44.37 9.65
N LYS A 244 6.38 43.17 9.13
CA LYS A 244 6.38 41.92 9.91
C LYS A 244 7.46 40.99 9.41
N ASP A 245 7.84 40.03 10.27
CA ASP A 245 8.68 38.90 9.88
C ASP A 245 7.88 37.87 9.06
N TRP A 246 8.58 36.96 8.43
CA TRP A 246 7.98 35.80 7.76
C TRP A 246 7.12 34.97 8.74
N SER A 247 5.94 34.58 8.29
CA SER A 247 5.08 33.66 9.05
C SER A 247 5.70 32.27 9.19
N GLY A 248 5.14 31.44 10.06
CA GLY A 248 5.34 30.01 9.97
C GLY A 248 4.84 29.45 8.63
N LYS A 249 5.40 28.33 8.18
CA LYS A 249 4.98 27.69 6.93
C LYS A 249 3.60 27.06 7.08
N VAL A 250 2.80 27.17 6.03
CA VAL A 250 1.56 26.43 5.84
C VAL A 250 1.81 25.37 4.80
N THR A 251 1.26 24.20 5.01
CA THR A 251 1.44 23.04 4.12
C THR A 251 0.11 22.65 3.49
N PHE A 252 0.14 22.38 2.19
CA PHE A 252 -0.94 21.69 1.48
C PHE A 252 -0.38 20.41 0.86
N ARG A 253 -1.03 19.27 1.11
CA ARG A 253 -0.62 17.97 0.59
C ARG A 253 -1.47 17.57 -0.60
N ALA A 254 -0.82 17.09 -1.67
CA ALA A 254 -1.47 16.47 -2.80
C ALA A 254 -0.91 15.06 -3.01
N MET A 255 -1.78 14.07 -3.22
CA MET A 255 -1.41 12.68 -3.43
C MET A 255 -1.87 12.24 -4.81
N ILE A 256 -0.92 11.89 -5.67
CA ILE A 256 -1.14 11.58 -7.09
C ILE A 256 -0.78 10.13 -7.36
N ASP A 257 -1.72 9.39 -7.94
CA ASP A 257 -1.50 8.03 -8.40
C ASP A 257 -2.27 7.81 -9.71
N THR A 258 -1.54 7.71 -10.80
CA THR A 258 -2.08 7.45 -12.14
C THR A 258 -1.93 5.99 -12.56
N GLN A 259 -1.25 5.18 -11.74
CA GLN A 259 -1.00 3.78 -12.02
C GLN A 259 -2.22 2.93 -11.65
N LYS A 260 -2.37 1.82 -12.36
CA LYS A 260 -3.41 0.84 -12.03
C LYS A 260 -2.87 -0.17 -11.04
N PRO A 261 -3.75 -0.85 -10.29
CA PRO A 261 -3.37 -2.03 -9.54
C PRO A 261 -2.56 -3.02 -10.38
N GLU A 262 -1.59 -3.70 -9.74
CA GLU A 262 -0.76 -4.69 -10.41
C GLU A 262 -1.61 -5.80 -11.06
N PRO A 263 -1.17 -6.34 -12.20
CA PRO A 263 -1.84 -7.45 -12.85
C PRO A 263 -1.99 -8.65 -11.91
N PHE A 264 -3.15 -9.27 -11.90
CA PHE A 264 -3.43 -10.44 -11.06
C PHE A 264 -4.32 -11.45 -11.79
N GLN A 265 -4.31 -12.67 -11.28
CA GLN A 265 -5.22 -13.72 -11.74
C GLN A 265 -6.11 -14.14 -10.58
N ALA A 266 -7.41 -14.16 -10.84
CA ALA A 266 -8.35 -14.73 -9.90
C ALA A 266 -8.57 -16.22 -10.25
N GLU A 267 -8.70 -17.07 -9.23
CA GLU A 267 -8.80 -18.51 -9.39
C GLU A 267 -10.12 -19.03 -8.86
N ILE A 268 -10.71 -19.99 -9.58
CA ILE A 268 -11.91 -20.69 -9.12
C ILE A 268 -11.47 -21.90 -8.29
N GLY A 269 -11.82 -21.89 -7.01
CA GLY A 269 -11.63 -22.99 -6.08
C GLY A 269 -12.92 -23.76 -5.83
N LYS A 270 -12.76 -25.03 -5.41
CA LYS A 270 -13.85 -25.86 -4.89
C LYS A 270 -13.26 -26.85 -3.91
N ASP A 271 -13.66 -26.79 -2.66
CA ASP A 271 -13.21 -27.71 -1.61
C ASP A 271 -14.41 -28.13 -0.76
N PRO A 272 -14.65 -29.45 -0.55
CA PRO A 272 -15.74 -29.95 0.27
C PRO A 272 -15.72 -29.46 1.73
N SER A 273 -14.54 -29.14 2.25
CA SER A 273 -14.37 -28.68 3.64
C SER A 273 -14.62 -27.18 3.82
N VAL A 274 -14.71 -26.42 2.71
CA VAL A 274 -14.85 -24.97 2.70
C VAL A 274 -16.10 -24.58 1.92
N PHE A 275 -16.88 -23.64 2.45
CA PHE A 275 -18.10 -23.11 1.82
C PHE A 275 -19.11 -24.20 1.38
N GLU A 276 -19.26 -25.29 2.17
CA GLU A 276 -20.17 -26.39 1.86
C GLU A 276 -19.90 -27.04 0.48
N GLY A 277 -18.66 -27.04 0.01
CA GLY A 277 -18.28 -27.56 -1.28
C GLY A 277 -18.77 -26.72 -2.47
N LYS A 278 -19.14 -25.46 -2.25
CA LYS A 278 -19.49 -24.51 -3.30
C LYS A 278 -18.25 -24.00 -4.03
N TYR A 279 -18.42 -23.60 -5.29
CA TYR A 279 -17.37 -22.87 -6.01
C TYR A 279 -17.19 -21.48 -5.44
N PHE A 280 -15.94 -21.07 -5.28
CA PHE A 280 -15.56 -19.75 -4.81
C PHE A 280 -14.41 -19.18 -5.66
N LEU A 281 -14.22 -17.86 -5.60
CA LEU A 281 -13.07 -17.16 -6.17
C LEU A 281 -12.08 -16.80 -5.09
N SER A 282 -10.82 -17.03 -5.37
CA SER A 282 -9.70 -16.47 -4.64
C SER A 282 -8.96 -15.47 -5.52
N PHE A 283 -8.71 -14.28 -5.03
CA PHE A 283 -8.02 -13.21 -5.75
C PHE A 283 -7.34 -12.26 -4.77
N SER A 284 -6.22 -11.71 -5.20
CA SER A 284 -5.50 -10.67 -4.48
C SER A 284 -4.59 -9.94 -5.45
N THR A 285 -4.39 -8.65 -5.24
CA THR A 285 -3.37 -7.86 -5.90
C THR A 285 -2.87 -6.77 -4.97
N THR A 286 -1.84 -6.08 -5.39
CA THR A 286 -1.26 -4.93 -4.70
C THR A 286 -1.30 -3.71 -5.60
N ASP A 287 -1.13 -2.56 -5.00
CA ASP A 287 -0.87 -1.31 -5.67
C ASP A 287 0.34 -0.63 -5.05
N LYS A 288 1.18 0.01 -5.88
CA LYS A 288 2.49 0.52 -5.44
C LYS A 288 2.43 1.82 -4.65
N LEU A 289 1.34 2.57 -4.76
CA LEU A 289 1.26 3.90 -4.14
C LEU A 289 0.05 4.09 -3.26
N SER A 290 -1.14 4.17 -3.88
CA SER A 290 -2.37 4.47 -3.15
C SER A 290 -2.87 3.26 -2.36
N GLY A 291 -2.54 2.06 -2.83
CA GLY A 291 -3.03 0.80 -2.27
C GLY A 291 -4.42 0.46 -2.79
N ILE A 292 -4.81 -0.81 -2.65
CA ILE A 292 -6.13 -1.27 -3.04
C ILE A 292 -7.19 -0.69 -2.11
N ASP A 293 -8.24 -0.13 -2.68
CA ASP A 293 -9.43 0.31 -1.98
C ASP A 293 -10.40 -0.86 -1.80
N HIS A 294 -10.89 -1.42 -2.91
CA HIS A 294 -11.81 -2.55 -2.88
C HIS A 294 -11.77 -3.37 -4.17
N TYR A 295 -12.52 -4.47 -4.16
CA TYR A 295 -12.73 -5.30 -5.34
C TYR A 295 -14.21 -5.35 -5.69
N GLU A 296 -14.49 -5.43 -7.00
CA GLU A 296 -15.83 -5.66 -7.52
C GLU A 296 -15.85 -6.92 -8.38
N ILE A 297 -16.90 -7.71 -8.27
CA ILE A 297 -17.09 -8.94 -9.05
C ILE A 297 -18.33 -8.84 -9.93
N LYS A 298 -18.21 -9.34 -11.15
CA LYS A 298 -19.30 -9.47 -12.10
C LYS A 298 -19.39 -10.90 -12.63
N GLU A 299 -20.53 -11.56 -12.43
CA GLU A 299 -20.82 -12.89 -12.93
C GLU A 299 -21.75 -12.82 -14.16
N GLY A 300 -21.23 -13.18 -15.34
CA GLY A 300 -21.98 -13.19 -16.59
C GLY A 300 -22.48 -11.79 -16.98
N LYS A 301 -23.80 -11.63 -17.03
CA LYS A 301 -24.46 -10.37 -17.44
C LYS A 301 -24.89 -9.48 -16.27
N LYS A 302 -24.57 -9.88 -15.03
CA LYS A 302 -24.92 -9.09 -13.84
C LYS A 302 -24.10 -7.81 -13.78
N GLU A 303 -24.51 -6.88 -12.92
CA GLU A 303 -23.71 -5.69 -12.61
C GLU A 303 -22.52 -6.04 -11.70
N PHE A 304 -21.53 -5.16 -11.63
CA PHE A 304 -20.45 -5.27 -10.69
C PHE A 304 -20.98 -5.08 -9.25
N LYS A 305 -20.44 -5.88 -8.34
CA LYS A 305 -20.79 -5.86 -6.92
C LYS A 305 -19.52 -5.89 -6.08
N GLU A 306 -19.39 -4.97 -5.16
CA GLU A 306 -18.30 -4.98 -4.19
C GLU A 306 -18.24 -6.30 -3.42
N SER A 307 -17.04 -6.85 -3.27
CA SER A 307 -16.83 -8.17 -2.71
C SER A 307 -15.41 -8.33 -2.16
N LYS A 308 -15.24 -9.31 -1.28
CA LYS A 308 -13.95 -9.67 -0.67
C LYS A 308 -13.52 -11.06 -1.09
N SER A 309 -12.22 -11.31 -1.11
CA SER A 309 -11.63 -12.64 -1.31
C SER A 309 -11.55 -13.40 0.03
N PRO A 310 -11.92 -14.70 0.08
CA PRO A 310 -12.58 -15.46 -0.97
C PRO A 310 -14.06 -15.12 -1.14
N TYR A 311 -14.56 -15.16 -2.39
CA TYR A 311 -15.96 -14.88 -2.75
C TYR A 311 -16.68 -16.14 -3.21
N VAL A 312 -17.79 -16.52 -2.58
CA VAL A 312 -18.61 -17.66 -3.01
C VAL A 312 -19.42 -17.28 -4.23
N LEU A 313 -19.20 -17.97 -5.35
CA LEU A 313 -19.90 -17.71 -6.60
C LEU A 313 -21.41 -17.92 -6.45
N GLU A 314 -22.19 -17.01 -7.01
CA GLU A 314 -23.65 -17.16 -7.10
C GLU A 314 -24.03 -18.18 -8.20
N ASP A 315 -23.31 -18.16 -9.36
CA ASP A 315 -23.49 -19.17 -10.42
C ASP A 315 -22.64 -20.43 -10.18
N GLN A 316 -23.16 -21.35 -9.36
CA GLN A 316 -22.56 -22.64 -9.10
C GLN A 316 -22.49 -23.57 -10.34
N LYS A 317 -23.08 -23.17 -11.47
CA LYS A 317 -23.02 -23.92 -12.73
C LYS A 317 -21.90 -23.44 -13.64
N LEU A 318 -21.21 -22.38 -13.26
CA LEU A 318 -20.08 -21.79 -14.00
C LEU A 318 -20.42 -21.57 -15.49
N LYS A 319 -21.56 -20.94 -15.78
CA LYS A 319 -22.05 -20.77 -17.15
C LYS A 319 -21.52 -19.50 -17.83
N GLY A 320 -21.13 -18.53 -17.05
CA GLY A 320 -20.77 -17.21 -17.53
C GLY A 320 -19.30 -16.88 -17.27
N LYS A 321 -18.78 -15.94 -18.05
CA LYS A 321 -17.53 -15.27 -17.81
C LYS A 321 -17.59 -14.53 -16.46
N ILE A 322 -16.51 -14.55 -15.72
CA ILE A 322 -16.39 -13.86 -14.44
C ILE A 322 -15.33 -12.77 -14.60
N LEU A 323 -15.65 -11.56 -14.15
CA LEU A 323 -14.71 -10.44 -14.09
C LEU A 323 -14.49 -10.09 -12.63
N VAL A 324 -13.23 -9.92 -12.27
CA VAL A 324 -12.81 -9.38 -10.97
C VAL A 324 -12.07 -8.09 -11.24
N LYS A 325 -12.60 -6.98 -10.74
CA LYS A 325 -12.02 -5.66 -10.85
C LYS A 325 -11.37 -5.29 -9.51
N ALA A 326 -10.10 -4.94 -9.52
CA ALA A 326 -9.42 -4.29 -8.42
C ALA A 326 -9.44 -2.78 -8.64
N ILE A 327 -9.75 -2.02 -7.63
CA ILE A 327 -9.82 -0.55 -7.65
C ILE A 327 -8.87 -0.05 -6.56
N ASP A 328 -7.99 0.89 -6.90
CA ASP A 328 -7.12 1.55 -5.94
C ASP A 328 -7.78 2.77 -5.28
N LYS A 329 -7.12 3.37 -4.29
CA LYS A 329 -7.64 4.55 -3.59
C LYS A 329 -7.68 5.82 -4.43
N ALA A 330 -6.99 5.86 -5.59
CA ALA A 330 -7.07 6.95 -6.56
C ALA A 330 -8.21 6.75 -7.58
N GLY A 331 -8.80 5.54 -7.62
CA GLY A 331 -9.86 5.16 -8.54
C GLY A 331 -9.34 4.65 -9.89
N ASN A 332 -8.09 4.19 -9.99
CA ASN A 332 -7.62 3.44 -11.15
C ASN A 332 -8.05 1.98 -11.05
N GLU A 333 -8.26 1.32 -12.20
CA GLU A 333 -8.88 0.00 -12.25
C GLU A 333 -8.03 -1.01 -13.01
N HIS A 334 -7.94 -2.24 -12.48
CA HIS A 334 -7.43 -3.41 -13.19
C HIS A 334 -8.46 -4.54 -13.16
N ILE A 335 -8.69 -5.17 -14.31
CA ILE A 335 -9.71 -6.24 -14.45
C ILE A 335 -9.00 -7.56 -14.78
N SER A 336 -9.21 -8.57 -13.94
CA SER A 336 -8.90 -9.96 -14.21
C SER A 336 -10.13 -10.68 -14.74
N GLU A 337 -9.96 -11.42 -15.83
CA GLU A 337 -11.01 -12.15 -16.49
C GLU A 337 -10.82 -13.66 -16.33
N ILE A 338 -11.87 -14.34 -15.93
CA ILE A 338 -11.89 -15.79 -15.86
C ILE A 338 -12.98 -16.32 -16.78
N THR A 339 -12.57 -17.14 -17.74
CA THR A 339 -13.50 -17.96 -18.51
C THR A 339 -13.52 -19.35 -17.87
N PRO A 340 -14.65 -19.77 -17.27
CA PRO A 340 -14.75 -21.11 -16.70
C PRO A 340 -14.45 -22.17 -17.76
N PRO A 341 -13.79 -23.28 -17.39
CA PRO A 341 -13.45 -24.33 -18.34
C PRO A 341 -14.70 -24.85 -19.05
N PRO A 342 -14.64 -25.09 -20.35
CA PRO A 342 -15.78 -25.65 -21.07
C PRO A 342 -16.17 -26.99 -20.45
N LYS A 343 -17.46 -27.18 -20.27
CA LYS A 343 -17.94 -28.48 -19.78
C LYS A 343 -17.50 -29.54 -20.78
N THR A 344 -16.59 -30.40 -20.37
CA THR A 344 -16.23 -31.57 -21.17
C THR A 344 -17.47 -32.41 -21.36
N PHE A 345 -17.93 -32.48 -22.62
CA PHE A 345 -19.02 -33.37 -22.93
C PHE A 345 -18.55 -34.79 -22.64
N PRO A 346 -19.25 -35.57 -21.82
CA PRO A 346 -18.80 -36.90 -21.49
C PRO A 346 -18.87 -37.80 -22.73
N TYR A 347 -17.78 -37.82 -23.51
CA TYR A 347 -17.69 -38.59 -24.76
C TYR A 347 -18.05 -40.07 -24.59
N TYR A 348 -17.94 -40.61 -23.37
CA TYR A 348 -18.39 -41.97 -23.05
C TYR A 348 -19.90 -42.13 -23.26
N ILE A 349 -20.73 -41.12 -23.13
CA ILE A 349 -22.19 -41.19 -23.45
C ILE A 349 -22.38 -41.42 -24.93
N ILE A 350 -21.60 -40.71 -25.80
CA ILE A 350 -21.65 -40.92 -27.25
C ILE A 350 -21.21 -42.37 -27.57
N LEU A 351 -20.17 -42.86 -26.91
CA LEU A 351 -19.69 -44.21 -27.11
C LEU A 351 -20.76 -45.27 -26.69
N ILE A 352 -21.41 -45.08 -25.57
CA ILE A 352 -22.49 -45.95 -25.07
C ILE A 352 -23.67 -45.93 -26.05
N LEU A 353 -24.07 -44.76 -26.54
CA LEU A 353 -25.13 -44.64 -27.55
C LEU A 353 -24.75 -45.33 -28.86
N ALA A 354 -23.52 -45.16 -29.33
CA ALA A 354 -23.03 -45.85 -30.53
C ALA A 354 -23.03 -47.37 -30.35
N LEU A 355 -22.56 -47.88 -29.25
CA LEU A 355 -22.59 -49.32 -28.90
C LEU A 355 -24.03 -49.84 -28.83
N PHE A 356 -24.94 -49.07 -28.25
CA PHE A 356 -26.37 -49.43 -28.19
C PHE A 356 -26.98 -49.53 -29.59
N ILE A 357 -26.70 -48.54 -30.47
CA ILE A 357 -27.18 -48.54 -31.86
C ILE A 357 -26.63 -49.76 -32.60
N VAL A 358 -25.36 -50.05 -32.50
CA VAL A 358 -24.74 -51.27 -33.08
C VAL A 358 -25.39 -52.54 -32.59
N GLY A 359 -25.67 -52.65 -31.29
CA GLY A 359 -26.38 -53.78 -30.69
C GLY A 359 -27.79 -53.96 -31.24
N VAL A 360 -28.54 -52.84 -31.40
CA VAL A 360 -29.90 -52.84 -32.00
C VAL A 360 -29.85 -53.27 -33.46
N ILE A 361 -28.93 -52.73 -34.27
CA ILE A 361 -28.73 -53.09 -35.67
C ILE A 361 -28.42 -54.60 -35.82
N TRP A 362 -27.46 -55.10 -35.00
CA TRP A 362 -27.12 -56.52 -34.97
C TRP A 362 -28.30 -57.39 -34.60
N TRP A 363 -29.11 -57.02 -33.62
CA TRP A 363 -30.32 -57.77 -33.21
C TRP A 363 -31.36 -57.77 -34.34
N ILE A 364 -31.58 -56.66 -35.03
CA ILE A 364 -32.51 -56.59 -36.20
C ILE A 364 -32.03 -57.51 -37.31
N ILE A 365 -30.73 -57.45 -37.66
CA ILE A 365 -30.14 -58.31 -38.70
C ILE A 365 -30.29 -59.79 -38.34
N ARG A 366 -30.02 -60.16 -37.12
CA ARG A 366 -30.15 -61.51 -36.63
C ARG A 366 -31.62 -62.01 -36.69
N ARG A 367 -32.56 -61.17 -36.34
CA ARG A 367 -33.99 -61.50 -36.39
C ARG A 367 -34.49 -61.61 -37.84
N LEU A 368 -34.03 -60.82 -38.76
CA LEU A 368 -34.37 -60.92 -40.18
C LEU A 368 -33.77 -62.19 -40.84
N ARG A 369 -32.54 -62.57 -40.50
CA ARG A 369 -31.92 -63.79 -40.97
C ARG A 369 -32.65 -65.05 -40.45
N SER A 370 -33.10 -65.03 -39.19
CA SER A 370 -33.88 -66.14 -38.60
C SER A 370 -35.25 -66.31 -39.27
N LYS A 371 -35.88 -65.29 -39.79
CA LYS A 371 -37.17 -65.39 -40.56
C LYS A 371 -36.97 -65.84 -42.00
N ARG A 372 -35.77 -65.75 -42.56
CA ARG A 372 -35.44 -66.17 -43.94
C ARG A 372 -35.06 -67.64 -44.06
N ASN A 373 -34.79 -68.31 -42.94
CA ASN A 373 -34.42 -69.69 -42.85
C ASN A 373 -35.57 -70.60 -42.30
N LYS A 374 -36.77 -70.07 -42.22
CA LYS A 374 -38.04 -70.78 -42.05
C LYS A 374 -38.83 -70.63 -43.31
#